data_78561a922428196a547c83dedef21b81
#
_entry.id   78561a922428196a547c83dedef21b81
#
_cell.length_a   1.000
_cell.length_b   1.000
_cell.length_c   1.000
_cell.angle_alpha   90.00
_cell.angle_beta   90.00
_cell.angle_gamma   90.00
#
_symmetry.space_group_name_H-M   'P 1'
#
loop_
_entity.id
_entity.type
_entity.pdbx_description
1 polymer ?
#
loop_
_entity_poly.entity_id
_entity_poly.type
_entity_poly.pdbx_seq_one_letter_code
_entity_poly.pdbx_strand_id
1 'polypeptide(L)'
;LLESADSIVSIALRHTYDKSRYGQVVRDGEYVISFSEKESKKLSSRGLINGGIYSMSSKVLNYIPEGYSSLEDDIFPVLASKRILLGKIFSGYFIDIGVPDDFKRLQVELPVWMEEKYGKNLVL
;
A
#
# COMPACT_ATOMS: atom_id res chain seq x y z
N LEU A 1 -12.44 -0.50 -4.92
CA LEU A 1 -11.26 0.38 -4.89
C LEU A 1 -11.29 1.47 -5.97
N LEU A 2 -11.70 1.16 -7.20
CA LEU A 2 -11.86 2.15 -8.28
C LEU A 2 -13.29 2.73 -8.21
N GLU A 3 -13.44 3.89 -7.59
CA GLU A 3 -14.74 4.55 -7.40
C GLU A 3 -14.82 5.92 -8.08
N SER A 4 -13.72 6.41 -8.68
CA SER A 4 -13.68 7.65 -9.42
C SER A 4 -13.60 7.38 -10.93
N ALA A 5 -14.45 8.04 -11.72
CA ALA A 5 -14.51 7.86 -13.18
C ALA A 5 -13.18 8.19 -13.89
N ASP A 6 -12.36 9.04 -13.28
CA ASP A 6 -11.10 9.54 -13.87
C ASP A 6 -9.85 8.81 -13.37
N SER A 7 -9.98 8.01 -12.29
CA SER A 7 -8.84 7.26 -11.76
C SER A 7 -8.62 5.96 -12.53
N ILE A 8 -7.36 5.63 -12.77
CA ILE A 8 -6.98 4.39 -13.45
C ILE A 8 -6.28 3.39 -12.56
N VAL A 9 -5.76 3.83 -11.40
CA VAL A 9 -5.16 3.00 -10.37
C VAL A 9 -5.61 3.46 -8.99
N SER A 10 -5.88 2.52 -8.10
CA SER A 10 -6.11 2.74 -6.68
C SER A 10 -5.17 1.87 -5.86
N ILE A 11 -4.48 2.48 -4.90
CA ILE A 11 -3.56 1.83 -3.98
C ILE A 11 -4.22 1.68 -2.61
N ALA A 12 -4.14 0.49 -2.02
CA ALA A 12 -4.45 0.30 -0.61
C ALA A 12 -3.31 0.89 0.24
N LEU A 13 -3.64 1.86 1.09
CA LEU A 13 -2.71 2.55 1.97
C LEU A 13 -2.88 2.09 3.41
N ARG A 14 -1.79 2.15 4.17
CA ARG A 14 -1.74 1.80 5.58
C ARG A 14 -1.08 2.90 6.38
N HIS A 15 -1.57 3.10 7.61
CA HIS A 15 -0.83 3.88 8.58
C HIS A 15 0.29 3.04 9.21
N THR A 16 1.47 3.62 9.35
CA THR A 16 2.60 3.03 10.08
C THR A 16 3.25 4.06 10.99
N TYR A 17 3.86 3.58 12.07
CA TYR A 17 4.78 4.33 12.91
C TYR A 17 6.23 4.09 12.50
N ASP A 18 6.52 2.95 11.85
CA ASP A 18 7.85 2.62 11.33
C ASP A 18 7.98 3.07 9.87
N LYS A 19 8.51 4.28 9.71
CA LYS A 19 8.76 4.91 8.41
C LYS A 19 10.11 4.50 7.81
N SER A 20 10.98 3.87 8.59
CA SER A 20 12.32 3.51 8.14
C SER A 20 12.33 2.37 7.13
N ARG A 21 11.28 1.54 7.14
CA ARG A 21 11.14 0.36 6.27
C ARG A 21 10.44 0.65 4.95
N TYR A 22 9.63 1.72 4.88
CA TYR A 22 8.72 1.96 3.76
C TYR A 22 8.83 3.41 3.27
N GLY A 23 8.71 3.60 1.96
CA GLY A 23 8.48 4.92 1.38
C GLY A 23 7.12 5.47 1.83
N GLN A 24 7.05 6.77 2.07
CA GLN A 24 5.82 7.42 2.51
C GLN A 24 5.00 7.90 1.32
N VAL A 25 3.68 7.86 1.50
CA VAL A 25 2.71 8.33 0.52
C VAL A 25 2.09 9.64 1.02
N VAL A 26 2.10 10.65 0.18
CA VAL A 26 1.43 11.94 0.44
C VAL A 26 0.12 11.98 -0.34
N ARG A 27 -0.96 12.39 0.35
CA ARG A 27 -2.30 12.51 -0.24
C ARG A 27 -2.83 13.93 -0.18
N ASP A 28 -3.65 14.25 -1.19
CA ASP A 28 -4.58 15.39 -1.18
C ASP A 28 -6.00 14.85 -1.44
N GLY A 29 -6.85 14.89 -0.43
CA GLY A 29 -8.14 14.19 -0.47
C GLY A 29 -7.94 12.67 -0.66
N GLU A 30 -8.53 12.11 -1.72
CA GLU A 30 -8.37 10.68 -2.08
C GLU A 30 -7.21 10.44 -3.05
N TYR A 31 -6.63 11.48 -3.62
CA TYR A 31 -5.55 11.35 -4.59
C TYR A 31 -4.19 11.22 -3.92
N VAL A 32 -3.40 10.26 -4.37
CA VAL A 32 -1.96 10.24 -4.10
C VAL A 32 -1.30 11.30 -4.97
N ILE A 33 -0.54 12.19 -4.36
CA ILE A 33 0.12 13.31 -5.06
C ILE A 33 1.64 13.17 -5.13
N SER A 34 2.22 12.42 -4.22
CA SER A 34 3.67 12.11 -4.27
C SER A 34 4.02 10.91 -3.39
N PHE A 35 5.22 10.40 -3.65
CA PHE A 35 5.92 9.43 -2.82
C PHE A 35 7.19 10.08 -2.30
N SER A 36 7.48 9.96 -1.00
CA SER A 36 8.75 10.40 -0.42
C SER A 36 9.62 9.20 -0.09
N GLU A 37 10.92 9.37 -0.27
CA GLU A 37 11.88 8.35 0.11
C GLU A 37 11.83 8.06 1.63
N LYS A 38 12.43 6.93 2.02
CA LYS A 38 12.54 6.52 3.43
C LYS A 38 13.27 7.61 4.21
N GLU A 39 12.58 8.27 5.12
CA GLU A 39 13.23 9.21 6.03
C GLU A 39 14.04 8.45 7.07
N SER A 40 15.35 8.73 7.14
CA SER A 40 16.19 8.27 8.22
C SER A 40 15.76 8.94 9.53
N LYS A 41 15.15 8.14 10.42
CA LYS A 41 15.00 8.40 11.86
C LYS A 41 14.33 9.73 12.30
N LYS A 42 13.05 9.91 12.02
CA LYS A 42 12.20 10.70 12.94
C LYS A 42 11.04 9.83 13.43
N LEU A 43 11.18 9.34 14.65
CA LEU A 43 10.30 8.38 15.33
C LEU A 43 8.94 8.93 15.77
N SER A 44 8.51 10.10 15.36
CA SER A 44 7.44 10.81 16.08
C SER A 44 6.15 11.10 15.32
N SER A 45 6.01 10.70 14.07
CA SER A 45 4.76 10.94 13.35
C SER A 45 4.29 9.71 12.57
N ARG A 46 2.99 9.46 12.67
CA ARG A 46 2.28 8.43 11.88
C ARG A 46 2.36 8.79 10.39
N GLY A 47 2.81 7.87 9.54
CA GLY A 47 2.87 8.05 8.09
C GLY A 47 1.91 7.12 7.36
N LEU A 48 1.66 7.41 6.09
CA LEU A 48 0.98 6.52 5.17
C LEU A 48 2.01 5.79 4.32
N ILE A 49 1.80 4.49 4.14
CA ILE A 49 2.63 3.64 3.28
C ILE A 49 1.78 2.92 2.25
N ASN A 50 2.42 2.50 1.16
CA ASN A 50 1.85 1.59 0.19
C ASN A 50 1.69 0.19 0.82
N GLY A 51 0.46 -0.35 0.81
CA GLY A 51 0.14 -1.67 1.36
C GLY A 51 0.33 -2.82 0.37
N GLY A 52 0.83 -2.55 -0.84
CA GLY A 52 1.12 -3.59 -1.84
C GLY A 52 -0.11 -4.20 -2.51
N ILE A 53 -1.29 -3.61 -2.36
CA ILE A 53 -2.54 -4.06 -2.99
C ILE A 53 -3.04 -2.97 -3.92
N TYR A 54 -3.28 -3.33 -5.17
CA TYR A 54 -3.66 -2.41 -6.22
C TYR A 54 -4.93 -2.86 -6.95
N SER A 55 -5.77 -1.92 -7.32
CA SER A 55 -6.84 -2.09 -8.30
C SER A 55 -6.53 -1.21 -9.50
N MET A 56 -6.50 -1.79 -10.69
CA MET A 56 -6.06 -1.11 -11.91
C MET A 56 -7.04 -1.32 -13.06
N SER A 57 -7.30 -0.24 -13.78
CA SER A 57 -7.93 -0.30 -15.10
C SER A 57 -6.89 -0.68 -16.17
N SER A 58 -7.31 -1.33 -17.25
CA SER A 58 -6.45 -1.62 -18.41
C SER A 58 -5.81 -0.36 -19.02
N LYS A 59 -6.36 0.81 -18.78
CA LYS A 59 -5.76 2.09 -19.20
C LYS A 59 -4.36 2.33 -18.64
N VAL A 60 -3.98 1.67 -17.51
CA VAL A 60 -2.63 1.76 -16.95
C VAL A 60 -1.56 1.30 -17.94
N LEU A 61 -1.89 0.38 -18.85
CA LEU A 61 -0.96 -0.13 -19.87
C LEU A 61 -0.43 0.97 -20.79
N ASN A 62 -1.16 2.07 -20.98
CA ASN A 62 -0.70 3.22 -21.75
C ASN A 62 0.44 4.00 -21.09
N TYR A 63 0.73 3.73 -19.82
CA TYR A 63 1.78 4.38 -19.04
C TYR A 63 2.99 3.47 -18.78
N ILE A 64 2.90 2.20 -19.17
CA ILE A 64 3.99 1.24 -19.03
C ILE A 64 4.83 1.26 -20.32
N PRO A 65 6.11 1.68 -20.24
CA PRO A 65 6.99 1.67 -21.41
C PRO A 65 7.36 0.24 -21.82
N GLU A 66 7.87 0.08 -23.02
CA GLU A 66 8.50 -1.18 -23.43
C GLU A 66 9.76 -1.43 -22.59
N GLY A 67 10.00 -2.70 -22.24
CA GLY A 67 11.14 -3.13 -21.45
C GLY A 67 10.87 -3.16 -19.95
N TYR A 68 11.93 -3.06 -19.15
CA TYR A 68 11.82 -3.09 -17.70
C TYR A 68 11.28 -1.76 -17.16
N SER A 69 10.30 -1.83 -16.25
CA SER A 69 9.81 -0.69 -15.49
C SER A 69 9.27 -1.14 -14.13
N SER A 70 9.38 -0.28 -13.12
CA SER A 70 8.81 -0.47 -11.80
C SER A 70 7.47 0.26 -11.69
N LEU A 71 6.45 -0.41 -11.13
CA LEU A 71 5.19 0.28 -10.82
C LEU A 71 5.40 1.41 -9.82
N GLU A 72 6.23 1.20 -8.82
CA GLU A 72 6.41 2.11 -7.69
C GLU A 72 7.35 3.28 -8.03
N ASP A 73 8.42 3.02 -8.78
CA ASP A 73 9.44 4.02 -9.06
C ASP A 73 9.16 4.80 -10.36
N ASP A 74 8.57 4.15 -11.37
CA ASP A 74 8.41 4.74 -12.70
C ASP A 74 6.95 5.14 -12.99
N ILE A 75 5.98 4.29 -12.65
CA ILE A 75 4.59 4.45 -13.10
C ILE A 75 3.77 5.26 -12.11
N PHE A 76 3.75 4.89 -10.84
CA PHE A 76 2.93 5.57 -9.83
C PHE A 76 3.27 7.05 -9.65
N PRO A 77 4.54 7.50 -9.69
CA PRO A 77 4.84 8.94 -9.64
C PRO A 77 4.25 9.71 -10.82
N VAL A 78 4.24 9.14 -12.01
CA VAL A 78 3.61 9.76 -13.20
C VAL A 78 2.10 9.86 -13.02
N LEU A 79 1.44 8.79 -12.54
CA LEU A 79 0.00 8.80 -12.30
C LEU A 79 -0.39 9.77 -11.18
N ALA A 80 0.43 9.87 -10.13
CA ALA A 80 0.25 10.82 -9.03
C ALA A 80 0.32 12.27 -9.52
N SER A 81 1.32 12.62 -10.33
CA SER A 81 1.47 13.96 -10.91
C SER A 81 0.29 14.37 -11.79
N LYS A 82 -0.38 13.40 -12.40
CA LYS A 82 -1.59 13.60 -13.23
C LYS A 82 -2.90 13.56 -12.43
N ARG A 83 -2.85 13.30 -11.11
CA ARG A 83 -4.03 13.14 -10.22
C ARG A 83 -5.01 12.06 -10.70
N ILE A 84 -4.50 10.95 -11.20
CA ILE A 84 -5.28 9.78 -11.63
C ILE A 84 -4.93 8.53 -10.82
N LEU A 85 -4.18 8.69 -9.72
CA LEU A 85 -3.83 7.67 -8.74
C LEU A 85 -4.59 7.92 -7.45
N LEU A 86 -5.48 7.01 -7.07
CA LEU A 86 -6.19 7.07 -5.78
C LEU A 86 -5.42 6.30 -4.69
N GLY A 87 -5.58 6.76 -3.46
CA GLY A 87 -5.07 6.08 -2.28
C GLY A 87 -6.16 5.88 -1.23
N LYS A 88 -6.58 4.65 -0.99
CA LYS A 88 -7.62 4.31 0.01
C LYS A 88 -6.99 3.71 1.25
N ILE A 89 -7.30 4.28 2.42
CA ILE A 89 -6.73 3.84 3.70
C ILE A 89 -7.53 2.66 4.25
N PHE A 90 -6.83 1.61 4.63
CA PHE A 90 -7.39 0.43 5.28
C PHE A 90 -6.77 0.25 6.67
N SER A 91 -7.57 -0.23 7.63
CA SER A 91 -7.19 -0.40 9.03
C SER A 91 -7.22 -1.86 9.52
N GLY A 92 -7.38 -2.84 8.64
CA GLY A 92 -7.37 -4.26 9.01
C GLY A 92 -5.99 -4.78 9.44
N TYR A 93 -5.87 -6.08 9.73
CA TYR A 93 -4.59 -6.72 9.98
C TYR A 93 -3.67 -6.60 8.75
N PHE A 94 -2.41 -6.29 8.99
CA PHE A 94 -1.41 -6.17 7.95
C PHE A 94 -0.04 -6.61 8.47
N ILE A 95 0.65 -7.44 7.70
CA ILE A 95 2.00 -7.88 7.97
C ILE A 95 2.72 -8.14 6.65
N ASP A 96 3.97 -7.70 6.56
CA ASP A 96 4.82 -7.91 5.38
C ASP A 96 5.66 -9.17 5.57
N ILE A 97 5.20 -10.28 5.00
CA ILE A 97 5.86 -11.58 5.12
C ILE A 97 7.14 -11.73 4.28
N GLY A 98 7.48 -10.75 3.47
CA GLY A 98 8.77 -10.67 2.78
C GLY A 98 9.95 -10.47 3.74
N VAL A 99 9.67 -10.13 5.01
CA VAL A 99 10.67 -9.96 6.07
C VAL A 99 10.68 -11.20 6.96
N PRO A 100 11.83 -11.90 7.15
CA PRO A 100 11.90 -13.16 7.89
C PRO A 100 11.33 -13.10 9.31
N ASP A 101 11.54 -12.01 10.03
CA ASP A 101 11.01 -11.85 11.39
C ASP A 101 9.49 -11.65 11.40
N ASP A 102 8.95 -10.92 10.44
CA ASP A 102 7.51 -10.75 10.27
C ASP A 102 6.85 -12.07 9.84
N PHE A 103 7.51 -12.87 9.01
CA PHE A 103 7.03 -14.21 8.66
C PHE A 103 6.91 -15.13 9.88
N LYS A 104 7.91 -15.12 10.79
CA LYS A 104 7.83 -15.87 12.06
C LYS A 104 6.71 -15.37 12.95
N ARG A 105 6.55 -14.05 13.06
CA ARG A 105 5.50 -13.39 13.85
C ARG A 105 4.11 -13.74 13.32
N LEU A 106 3.92 -13.76 12.00
CA LEU A 106 2.66 -14.15 11.36
C LEU A 106 2.15 -15.52 11.81
N GLN A 107 3.04 -16.51 11.95
CA GLN A 107 2.65 -17.87 12.32
C GLN A 107 1.96 -17.94 13.69
N VAL A 108 2.25 -16.99 14.57
CA VAL A 108 1.64 -16.88 15.90
C VAL A 108 0.45 -15.92 15.90
N GLU A 109 0.59 -14.77 15.28
CA GLU A 109 -0.42 -13.70 15.35
C GLU A 109 -1.64 -13.98 14.46
N LEU A 110 -1.45 -14.52 13.25
CA LEU A 110 -2.55 -14.70 12.29
C LEU A 110 -3.62 -15.68 12.80
N PRO A 111 -3.29 -16.85 13.36
CA PRO A 111 -4.30 -17.75 13.91
C PRO A 111 -5.14 -17.09 15.01
N VAL A 112 -4.52 -16.36 15.92
CA VAL A 112 -5.20 -15.64 17.00
C VAL A 112 -6.13 -14.57 16.43
N TRP A 113 -5.64 -13.74 15.51
CA TRP A 113 -6.45 -12.71 14.87
C TRP A 113 -7.63 -13.29 14.07
N MET A 114 -7.42 -14.41 13.38
CA MET A 114 -8.47 -15.10 12.64
C MET A 114 -9.55 -15.65 13.57
N GLU A 115 -9.16 -16.26 14.69
CA GLU A 115 -10.08 -16.75 15.70
C GLU A 115 -10.91 -15.64 16.34
N GLU A 116 -10.27 -14.52 16.68
CA GLU A 116 -10.97 -13.34 17.23
C GLU A 116 -11.99 -12.74 16.26
N LYS A 117 -11.62 -12.68 14.98
CA LYS A 117 -12.44 -12.01 13.96
C LYS A 117 -13.54 -12.87 13.38
N TYR A 118 -13.30 -14.18 13.20
CA TYR A 118 -14.19 -15.08 12.47
C TYR A 118 -14.68 -16.27 13.31
N GLY A 119 -14.20 -16.42 14.56
CA GLY A 119 -14.53 -17.53 15.46
C GLY A 119 -13.72 -18.80 15.17
N LYS A 120 -13.82 -19.78 16.11
CA LYS A 120 -13.01 -21.02 16.11
C LYS A 120 -13.26 -21.99 14.94
N ASN A 121 -14.21 -21.74 14.07
CA ASN A 121 -14.64 -22.68 13.03
C ASN A 121 -14.04 -22.41 11.65
N LEU A 122 -13.05 -21.53 11.53
CA LEU A 122 -12.35 -21.34 10.27
C LEU A 122 -11.24 -22.40 10.15
N VAL A 123 -11.58 -23.52 9.51
CA VAL A 123 -10.58 -24.50 9.06
C VAL A 123 -9.96 -23.94 7.78
N LEU A 124 -8.69 -23.60 7.84
CA LEU A 124 -7.89 -23.29 6.66
C LEU A 124 -7.51 -24.56 5.93
#